data_ccd30a8d006affb2ab0e574b92d79fd7
#
_entry.id   ccd30a8d006affb2ab0e574b92d79fd7
#
_cell.length_a   1.000
_cell.length_b   1.000
_cell.length_c   1.000
_cell.angle_alpha   90.00
_cell.angle_beta   90.00
_cell.angle_gamma   90.00
#
_symmetry.space_group_name_H-M   'P 1'
#
loop_
_entity.id
_entity.type
_entity.pdbx_description
1 polymer ?
#
loop_
_entity_poly.entity_id
_entity_poly.type
_entity_poly.pdbx_seq_one_letter_code
_entity_poly.pdbx_strand_id
1 'polypeptide(L)'
;MWSLSSIHWGPNWGYEIPDEQRRFAHAVIDQAGVSIVHGHSSHHPKAIEVYRNRLILYGCGDFLNDYEGIRGYEEFRDDLGLMYFADISSSSMDLEALEIIPLQIRQFRLIRPTIPDVDWVRQMLDLESRRFGTRVATSDARLALSWPSSAPSLLGDSKGSGLISN
;
A
#
# COMPACT_ATOMS: atom_id res chain seq x y z
N MET A 1 -2.42 6.52 19.96
CA MET A 1 -3.00 7.40 18.91
C MET A 1 -2.24 7.10 17.62
N TRP A 2 -2.93 6.84 16.50
CA TRP A 2 -2.27 6.66 15.20
C TRP A 2 -1.65 7.96 14.72
N SER A 3 -0.62 7.87 13.88
CA SER A 3 0.07 9.02 13.31
C SER A 3 0.42 8.75 11.85
N LEU A 4 0.44 9.82 11.05
CA LEU A 4 0.78 9.78 9.63
C LEU A 4 1.94 10.73 9.36
N SER A 5 2.94 10.23 8.65
CA SER A 5 4.02 11.06 8.08
C SER A 5 3.79 11.20 6.59
N SER A 6 3.59 12.43 6.11
CA SER A 6 3.45 12.74 4.67
C SER A 6 4.75 13.33 4.16
N ILE A 7 5.31 12.73 3.11
CA ILE A 7 6.67 13.01 2.67
C ILE A 7 6.70 13.21 1.15
N HIS A 8 7.22 14.36 0.73
CA HIS A 8 7.54 14.62 -0.68
C HIS A 8 8.94 14.06 -0.98
N TRP A 9 9.02 12.97 -1.73
CA TRP A 9 10.28 12.28 -1.98
C TRP A 9 10.33 11.55 -3.32
N GLY A 10 11.55 11.29 -3.78
CA GLY A 10 11.80 10.52 -4.99
C GLY A 10 11.48 11.28 -6.29
N PRO A 11 11.69 10.61 -7.42
CA PRO A 11 11.42 11.17 -8.73
C PRO A 11 9.93 11.14 -9.07
N ASN A 12 9.52 12.02 -9.98
CA ASN A 12 8.15 12.11 -10.48
C ASN A 12 7.71 10.84 -11.23
N TRP A 13 8.66 10.11 -11.83
CA TRP A 13 8.42 8.96 -12.69
C TRP A 13 9.30 7.78 -12.33
N GLY A 14 8.85 6.58 -12.68
CA GLY A 14 9.56 5.32 -12.44
C GLY A 14 9.11 4.59 -11.18
N TYR A 15 9.23 3.25 -11.21
CA TYR A 15 8.77 2.36 -10.13
C TYR A 15 9.87 1.99 -9.13
N GLU A 16 11.09 2.42 -9.38
CA GLU A 16 12.19 2.14 -8.47
C GLU A 16 11.98 2.83 -7.12
N ILE A 17 12.23 2.09 -6.06
CA ILE A 17 12.29 2.59 -4.68
C ILE A 17 13.73 2.42 -4.21
N PRO A 18 14.50 3.51 -4.11
CA PRO A 18 15.88 3.46 -3.63
C PRO A 18 15.97 2.90 -2.20
N ASP A 19 17.03 2.15 -1.92
CA ASP A 19 17.27 1.61 -0.57
C ASP A 19 17.30 2.69 0.52
N GLU A 20 17.78 3.86 0.21
CA GLU A 20 17.79 5.00 1.14
C GLU A 20 16.37 5.42 1.52
N GLN A 21 15.46 5.50 0.55
CA GLN A 21 14.06 5.83 0.76
C GLN A 21 13.38 4.78 1.63
N ARG A 22 13.66 3.49 1.36
CA ARG A 22 13.15 2.39 2.16
C ARG A 22 13.67 2.44 3.60
N ARG A 23 14.99 2.61 3.78
CA ARG A 23 15.61 2.74 5.11
C ARG A 23 15.02 3.91 5.91
N PHE A 24 14.79 5.04 5.24
CA PHE A 24 14.16 6.20 5.89
C PHE A 24 12.74 5.89 6.35
N ALA A 25 11.90 5.28 5.49
CA ALA A 25 10.54 4.88 5.86
C ALA A 25 10.52 3.94 7.07
N HIS A 26 11.41 2.94 7.10
CA HIS A 26 11.56 2.02 8.23
C HIS A 26 12.00 2.76 9.49
N ALA A 27 12.97 3.67 9.39
CA ALA A 27 13.47 4.44 10.54
C ALA A 27 12.38 5.34 11.15
N VAL A 28 11.54 5.95 10.34
CA VAL A 28 10.40 6.78 10.81
C VAL A 28 9.41 5.92 11.60
N ILE A 29 9.15 4.70 11.15
CA ILE A 29 8.31 3.75 11.87
C ILE A 29 8.98 3.31 13.17
N ASP A 30 10.25 2.88 13.11
CA ASP A 30 10.97 2.30 14.24
C ASP A 30 11.26 3.31 15.36
N GLN A 31 11.59 4.55 15.01
CA GLN A 31 12.06 5.57 15.95
C GLN A 31 10.95 6.52 16.39
N ALA A 32 10.00 6.84 15.52
CA ALA A 32 8.93 7.78 15.80
C ALA A 32 7.56 7.10 16.00
N GLY A 33 7.45 5.78 15.79
CA GLY A 33 6.20 5.04 15.99
C GLY A 33 5.09 5.41 15.00
N VAL A 34 5.45 5.88 13.80
CA VAL A 34 4.48 6.29 12.79
C VAL A 34 3.68 5.09 12.31
N SER A 35 2.36 5.25 12.20
CA SER A 35 1.44 4.19 11.75
C SER A 35 1.36 4.10 10.23
N ILE A 36 1.43 5.25 9.53
CA ILE A 36 1.33 5.34 8.07
C ILE A 36 2.41 6.28 7.55
N VAL A 37 3.20 5.82 6.59
CA VAL A 37 4.07 6.65 5.76
C VAL A 37 3.38 6.88 4.42
N HIS A 38 3.04 8.14 4.14
CA HIS A 38 2.38 8.58 2.92
C HIS A 38 3.40 9.31 2.03
N GLY A 39 3.93 8.60 1.04
CA GLY A 39 4.83 9.16 0.05
C GLY A 39 4.09 9.81 -1.11
N HIS A 40 4.58 10.96 -1.52
CA HIS A 40 4.11 11.66 -2.71
C HIS A 40 5.27 12.33 -3.44
N SER A 41 5.07 12.87 -4.60
CA SER A 41 5.96 13.42 -5.62
C SER A 41 5.74 12.77 -6.97
N SER A 42 5.62 11.42 -7.00
CA SER A 42 5.32 10.71 -8.25
C SER A 42 3.89 11.01 -8.72
N HIS A 43 3.75 11.24 -10.03
CA HIS A 43 2.46 11.44 -10.69
C HIS A 43 1.70 10.14 -10.94
N HIS A 44 2.25 9.01 -10.52
CA HIS A 44 1.64 7.68 -10.63
C HIS A 44 1.82 6.90 -9.32
N PRO A 45 0.95 5.93 -9.03
CA PRO A 45 1.10 5.08 -7.85
C PRO A 45 2.37 4.23 -7.93
N LYS A 46 3.00 4.00 -6.78
CA LYS A 46 4.16 3.13 -6.61
C LYS A 46 3.85 1.97 -5.68
N ALA A 47 4.87 1.16 -5.38
CA ALA A 47 4.77 0.02 -4.48
C ALA A 47 4.19 0.37 -3.10
N ILE A 48 3.56 -0.63 -2.49
CA ILE A 48 3.03 -0.60 -1.14
C ILE A 48 3.78 -1.63 -0.31
N GLU A 49 4.25 -1.24 0.86
CA GLU A 49 4.90 -2.14 1.83
C GLU A 49 4.14 -2.13 3.15
N VAL A 50 4.08 -3.29 3.81
CA VAL A 50 3.68 -3.39 5.21
C VAL A 50 4.90 -3.81 6.02
N TYR A 51 5.44 -2.87 6.78
CA TYR A 51 6.60 -3.06 7.62
C TYR A 51 6.22 -3.04 9.10
N ARG A 52 6.45 -4.13 9.83
CA ARG A 52 6.06 -4.26 11.25
C ARG A 52 4.59 -3.88 11.49
N ASN A 53 3.71 -4.35 10.64
CA ASN A 53 2.28 -4.03 10.62
C ASN A 53 1.96 -2.54 10.44
N ARG A 54 2.87 -1.74 9.87
CA ARG A 54 2.66 -0.34 9.52
C ARG A 54 2.63 -0.17 8.00
N LEU A 55 1.79 0.73 7.54
CA LEU A 55 1.59 0.97 6.11
C LEU A 55 2.64 1.94 5.58
N ILE A 56 3.27 1.58 4.46
CA ILE A 56 4.12 2.47 3.67
C ILE A 56 3.57 2.53 2.25
N LEU A 57 3.11 3.71 1.84
CA LEU A 57 2.77 4.06 0.47
C LEU A 57 3.95 4.83 -0.11
N TYR A 58 4.73 4.22 -1.02
CA TYR A 58 5.93 4.86 -1.56
C TYR A 58 5.65 5.97 -2.56
N GLY A 59 4.48 5.97 -3.17
CA GLY A 59 3.98 7.01 -4.05
C GLY A 59 2.49 6.82 -4.26
N CYS A 60 1.69 7.82 -3.98
CA CYS A 60 0.24 7.73 -4.08
C CYS A 60 -0.29 8.12 -5.47
N GLY A 61 0.56 8.73 -6.31
CA GLY A 61 0.11 9.32 -7.57
C GLY A 61 -0.72 10.58 -7.38
N ASP A 62 -1.18 11.13 -8.47
CA ASP A 62 -2.12 12.24 -8.48
C ASP A 62 -3.52 11.72 -8.14
N PHE A 63 -4.30 12.50 -7.38
CA PHE A 63 -5.68 12.14 -7.09
C PHE A 63 -6.66 13.02 -7.86
N LEU A 64 -6.49 14.33 -7.76
CA LEU A 64 -7.21 15.32 -8.53
C LEU A 64 -6.30 16.53 -8.70
N ASN A 65 -6.12 16.98 -9.93
CA ASN A 65 -5.27 18.09 -10.28
C ASN A 65 -5.97 19.02 -11.28
N ASP A 66 -5.33 20.14 -11.62
CA ASP A 66 -5.83 21.14 -12.56
C ASP A 66 -5.28 20.96 -13.99
N TYR A 67 -4.71 19.79 -14.28
CA TYR A 67 -4.27 19.37 -15.61
C TYR A 67 -4.72 17.94 -15.91
N GLU A 68 -4.69 17.52 -17.18
CA GLU A 68 -5.06 16.16 -17.61
C GLU A 68 -3.86 15.45 -18.21
N GLY A 69 -3.13 14.75 -17.34
CA GLY A 69 -1.96 13.98 -17.73
C GLY A 69 -0.75 14.82 -18.10
N ILE A 70 0.40 14.19 -18.11
CA ILE A 70 1.68 14.78 -18.50
C ILE A 70 2.18 14.00 -19.71
N ARG A 71 2.26 14.66 -20.87
CA ARG A 71 2.65 14.03 -22.13
C ARG A 71 4.06 13.48 -22.07
N GLY A 72 4.24 12.30 -22.70
CA GLY A 72 5.53 11.60 -22.79
C GLY A 72 5.76 10.60 -21.66
N TYR A 73 4.74 10.35 -20.82
CA TYR A 73 4.79 9.43 -19.69
C TYR A 73 3.54 8.54 -19.60
N GLU A 74 2.85 8.36 -20.70
CA GLU A 74 1.57 7.65 -20.81
C GLU A 74 1.65 6.19 -20.33
N GLU A 75 2.84 5.59 -20.32
CA GLU A 75 3.10 4.25 -19.79
C GLU A 75 2.86 4.15 -18.28
N PHE A 76 2.94 5.24 -17.54
CA PHE A 76 2.70 5.26 -16.09
C PHE A 76 1.24 5.46 -15.73
N ARG A 77 0.37 5.78 -16.70
CA ARG A 77 -1.07 5.97 -16.47
C ARG A 77 -1.36 6.95 -15.35
N ASP A 78 -0.80 8.14 -15.44
CA ASP A 78 -1.05 9.26 -14.51
C ASP A 78 -2.49 9.78 -14.53
N ASP A 79 -3.29 9.28 -15.49
CA ASP A 79 -4.74 9.44 -15.52
C ASP A 79 -5.49 8.55 -14.50
N LEU A 80 -4.80 7.59 -13.86
CA LEU A 80 -5.40 6.67 -12.88
C LEU A 80 -4.99 7.03 -11.46
N GLY A 81 -5.91 7.65 -10.73
CA GLY A 81 -5.76 7.96 -9.32
C GLY A 81 -6.25 6.85 -8.41
N LEU A 82 -5.74 6.79 -7.18
CA LEU A 82 -6.12 5.79 -6.20
C LEU A 82 -6.61 6.43 -4.90
N MET A 83 -7.74 5.93 -4.39
CA MET A 83 -8.21 6.25 -3.06
C MET A 83 -7.92 5.08 -2.12
N TYR A 84 -7.24 5.35 -1.02
CA TYR A 84 -6.81 4.35 -0.05
C TYR A 84 -7.66 4.41 1.22
N PHE A 85 -8.17 3.26 1.66
CA PHE A 85 -8.90 3.09 2.90
C PHE A 85 -8.12 2.14 3.79
N ALA A 86 -7.44 2.68 4.80
CA ALA A 86 -6.63 1.92 5.74
C ALA A 86 -7.38 1.75 7.05
N ASP A 87 -7.65 0.52 7.43
CA ASP A 87 -8.18 0.18 8.75
C ASP A 87 -7.02 -0.03 9.72
N ILE A 88 -6.97 0.78 10.77
CA ILE A 88 -5.91 0.78 11.77
C ILE A 88 -6.51 0.38 13.12
N SER A 89 -5.93 -0.62 13.75
CA SER A 89 -6.29 -1.03 15.11
C SER A 89 -6.16 0.12 16.11
N SER A 90 -7.21 0.38 16.87
CA SER A 90 -7.19 1.44 17.88
C SER A 90 -6.30 1.11 19.08
N SER A 91 -6.00 -0.17 19.31
CA SER A 91 -5.20 -0.65 20.45
C SER A 91 -3.73 -0.79 20.12
N SER A 92 -3.38 -1.45 19.00
CA SER A 92 -1.99 -1.73 18.59
C SER A 92 -1.42 -0.74 17.59
N MET A 93 -2.29 0.06 16.94
CA MET A 93 -1.95 0.94 15.82
C MET A 93 -1.47 0.17 14.57
N ASP A 94 -1.72 -1.12 14.50
CA ASP A 94 -1.37 -1.97 13.37
C ASP A 94 -2.37 -1.79 12.23
N LEU A 95 -1.88 -1.95 11.01
CA LEU A 95 -2.74 -2.06 9.84
C LEU A 95 -3.51 -3.39 9.90
N GLU A 96 -4.83 -3.32 9.86
CA GLU A 96 -5.73 -4.49 9.83
C GLU A 96 -6.20 -4.80 8.41
N ALA A 97 -6.46 -3.78 7.60
CA ALA A 97 -6.82 -3.92 6.19
C ALA A 97 -6.42 -2.69 5.38
N LEU A 98 -6.22 -2.88 4.09
CA LEU A 98 -6.11 -1.81 3.11
C LEU A 98 -6.98 -2.14 1.89
N GLU A 99 -8.00 -1.34 1.68
CA GLU A 99 -8.78 -1.32 0.44
C GLU A 99 -8.32 -0.16 -0.45
N ILE A 100 -8.33 -0.38 -1.76
CA ILE A 100 -7.92 0.61 -2.75
C ILE A 100 -9.03 0.71 -3.80
N ILE A 101 -9.48 1.92 -4.06
CA ILE A 101 -10.46 2.21 -5.10
C ILE A 101 -9.76 2.95 -6.23
N PRO A 102 -9.56 2.31 -7.40
CA PRO A 102 -9.09 2.99 -8.59
C PRO A 102 -10.12 3.97 -9.13
N LEU A 103 -9.65 5.12 -9.55
CA LEU A 103 -10.43 6.19 -10.18
C LEU A 103 -9.69 6.66 -11.44
N GLN A 104 -10.40 7.26 -12.38
CA GLN A 104 -9.81 7.87 -13.55
C GLN A 104 -10.04 9.38 -13.54
N ILE A 105 -9.00 10.15 -13.77
CA ILE A 105 -9.04 11.59 -14.00
C ILE A 105 -9.38 11.80 -15.48
N ARG A 106 -10.52 12.40 -15.76
CA ARG A 106 -10.94 12.72 -17.12
C ARG A 106 -11.81 13.97 -17.13
N GLN A 107 -11.47 14.92 -17.99
CA GLN A 107 -12.17 16.22 -18.08
C GLN A 107 -12.25 16.91 -16.70
N PHE A 108 -11.13 16.94 -15.98
CA PHE A 108 -11.00 17.52 -14.63
C PHE A 108 -11.98 16.93 -13.60
N ARG A 109 -12.36 15.66 -13.77
CA ARG A 109 -13.26 14.94 -12.87
C ARG A 109 -12.73 13.56 -12.57
N LEU A 110 -13.06 13.08 -11.37
CA LEU A 110 -12.86 11.69 -11.01
C LEU A 110 -14.08 10.88 -11.48
N ILE A 111 -13.82 9.88 -12.30
CA ILE A 111 -14.82 8.94 -12.80
C ILE A 111 -14.42 7.50 -12.47
N ARG A 112 -15.34 6.58 -12.60
CA ARG A 112 -15.04 5.15 -12.50
C ARG A 112 -14.21 4.73 -13.71
N PRO A 113 -13.08 4.06 -13.52
CA PRO A 113 -12.27 3.52 -14.61
C PRO A 113 -12.98 2.32 -15.25
N THR A 114 -12.52 1.92 -16.43
CA THR A 114 -12.97 0.69 -17.07
C THR A 114 -12.41 -0.54 -16.36
N ILE A 115 -13.02 -1.72 -16.58
CA ILE A 115 -12.50 -2.99 -16.03
C ILE A 115 -11.04 -3.25 -16.46
N PRO A 116 -10.64 -3.04 -17.73
CA PRO A 116 -9.24 -3.14 -18.13
C PRO A 116 -8.31 -2.19 -17.38
N ASP A 117 -8.74 -0.96 -17.09
CA ASP A 117 -7.93 0.00 -16.34
C ASP A 117 -7.75 -0.44 -14.88
N VAL A 118 -8.81 -0.95 -14.24
CA VAL A 118 -8.72 -1.53 -12.88
C VAL A 118 -7.75 -2.71 -12.86
N ASP A 119 -7.82 -3.60 -13.85
CA ASP A 119 -6.93 -4.76 -13.92
C ASP A 119 -5.48 -4.34 -14.18
N TRP A 120 -5.25 -3.33 -14.99
CA TRP A 120 -3.93 -2.74 -15.20
C TRP A 120 -3.34 -2.23 -13.88
N VAL A 121 -4.09 -1.42 -13.12
CA VAL A 121 -3.67 -0.92 -11.80
C VAL A 121 -3.35 -2.07 -10.85
N ARG A 122 -4.23 -3.07 -10.79
CA ARG A 122 -4.03 -4.26 -9.95
C ARG A 122 -2.72 -4.97 -10.29
N GLN A 123 -2.48 -5.24 -11.58
CA GLN A 123 -1.29 -5.93 -12.05
C GLN A 123 -0.02 -5.13 -11.74
N MET A 124 -0.04 -3.84 -12.00
CA MET A 124 1.09 -2.94 -11.72
C MET A 124 1.39 -2.91 -10.21
N LEU A 125 0.39 -2.66 -9.36
CA LEU A 125 0.57 -2.63 -7.91
C LEU A 125 1.04 -3.98 -7.36
N ASP A 126 0.47 -5.10 -7.84
CA ASP A 126 0.90 -6.44 -7.42
C ASP A 126 2.35 -6.73 -7.84
N LEU A 127 2.73 -6.36 -9.06
CA LEU A 127 4.09 -6.55 -9.56
C LEU A 127 5.10 -5.78 -8.71
N GLU A 128 4.82 -4.50 -8.46
CA GLU A 128 5.74 -3.61 -7.77
C GLU A 128 5.81 -3.89 -6.25
N SER A 129 4.67 -4.27 -5.66
CA SER A 129 4.60 -4.47 -4.21
C SER A 129 5.11 -5.84 -3.75
N ARG A 130 5.10 -6.87 -4.63
CA ARG A 130 5.57 -8.22 -4.25
C ARG A 130 7.02 -8.27 -3.80
N ARG A 131 7.89 -7.39 -4.27
CA ARG A 131 9.27 -7.28 -3.82
C ARG A 131 9.42 -6.79 -2.37
N PHE A 132 8.34 -6.24 -1.82
CA PHE A 132 8.21 -5.83 -0.42
C PHE A 132 7.35 -6.80 0.40
N GLY A 133 7.01 -7.96 -0.17
CA GLY A 133 6.25 -9.00 0.53
C GLY A 133 4.74 -8.80 0.56
N THR A 134 4.20 -7.79 -0.14
CA THR A 134 2.76 -7.54 -0.23
C THR A 134 2.19 -7.96 -1.59
N ARG A 135 0.91 -8.25 -1.64
CA ARG A 135 0.19 -8.64 -2.84
C ARG A 135 -1.10 -7.84 -2.97
N VAL A 136 -1.50 -7.56 -4.20
CA VAL A 136 -2.73 -6.83 -4.52
C VAL A 136 -3.65 -7.72 -5.36
N ALA A 137 -4.86 -7.92 -4.88
CA ALA A 137 -5.89 -8.72 -5.55
C ALA A 137 -7.20 -7.94 -5.68
N THR A 138 -8.05 -8.38 -6.60
CA THR A 138 -9.43 -7.86 -6.70
C THR A 138 -10.27 -8.45 -5.57
N SER A 139 -11.03 -7.61 -4.90
CA SER A 139 -12.04 -7.97 -3.91
C SER A 139 -13.32 -7.22 -4.27
N ASP A 140 -14.29 -7.91 -4.84
CA ASP A 140 -15.50 -7.33 -5.44
C ASP A 140 -15.16 -6.24 -6.48
N ALA A 141 -15.59 -5.00 -6.26
CA ALA A 141 -15.33 -3.86 -7.14
C ALA A 141 -14.10 -3.02 -6.70
N ARG A 142 -13.28 -3.54 -5.76
CA ARG A 142 -12.14 -2.85 -5.14
C ARG A 142 -10.89 -3.69 -5.30
N LEU A 143 -9.76 -3.12 -4.93
CA LEU A 143 -8.52 -3.86 -4.75
C LEU A 143 -8.24 -3.98 -3.25
N ALA A 144 -7.69 -5.11 -2.84
CA ALA A 144 -7.31 -5.37 -1.46
C ALA A 144 -5.83 -5.74 -1.39
N LEU A 145 -5.15 -5.23 -0.37
CA LEU A 145 -3.78 -5.61 -0.05
C LEU A 145 -3.78 -6.83 0.87
N SER A 146 -2.85 -7.75 0.64
CA SER A 146 -2.54 -8.85 1.54
C SER A 146 -1.03 -8.91 1.82
N TRP A 147 -0.66 -9.30 3.03
CA TRP A 147 0.72 -9.42 3.49
C TRP A 147 0.85 -10.55 4.51
N PRO A 148 2.06 -11.12 4.72
CA PRO A 148 2.29 -12.08 5.80
C PRO A 148 2.02 -11.40 7.15
N SER A 149 1.05 -11.94 7.91
CA SER A 149 0.78 -11.43 9.26
C SER A 149 1.98 -11.73 10.17
N SER A 150 2.44 -10.74 10.91
CA SER A 150 3.44 -10.92 11.96
C SER A 150 2.82 -11.42 13.28
N ALA A 151 1.64 -12.05 13.25
CA ALA A 151 1.06 -12.66 14.42
C ALA A 151 2.01 -13.71 15.01
N PRO A 152 2.33 -13.67 16.32
CA PRO A 152 3.07 -14.75 16.95
C PRO A 152 2.25 -16.04 16.81
N SER A 153 2.88 -17.09 16.28
CA SER A 153 2.30 -18.42 16.19
C SER A 153 1.90 -18.88 17.60
N LEU A 154 0.61 -18.80 17.92
CA LEU A 154 0.04 -19.44 19.09
C LEU A 154 -0.20 -20.93 18.80
N LEU A 155 0.81 -21.63 18.31
CA LEU A 155 0.87 -23.09 18.38
C LEU A 155 1.42 -23.43 19.77
N GLY A 156 0.54 -23.39 20.74
CA GLY A 156 0.78 -24.02 22.04
C GLY A 156 0.91 -25.53 21.83
N ASP A 157 2.09 -26.05 22.08
CA ASP A 157 2.35 -27.46 22.26
C ASP A 157 1.41 -28.02 23.35
N SER A 158 0.31 -28.58 22.94
CA SER A 158 -0.46 -29.48 23.83
C SER A 158 0.30 -30.81 23.91
N LYS A 159 1.33 -30.87 24.75
CA LYS A 159 1.87 -32.15 25.20
C LYS A 159 0.79 -32.87 26.00
N GLY A 160 0.22 -33.88 25.36
CA GLY A 160 -0.68 -34.82 26.01
C GLY A 160 0.00 -35.46 27.21
N SER A 161 -0.58 -35.27 28.37
CA SER A 161 -0.27 -36.02 29.58
C SER A 161 -0.80 -37.45 29.37
N GLY A 162 0.14 -38.37 29.25
CA GLY A 162 -0.19 -39.81 29.29
C GLY A 162 -0.78 -40.18 30.64
N LEU A 163 -1.97 -40.73 30.60
CA LEU A 163 -2.57 -41.46 31.70
C LEU A 163 -1.91 -42.83 31.79
N ILE A 164 -1.23 -43.07 32.87
CA ILE A 164 -0.85 -44.42 33.31
C ILE A 164 -2.01 -44.91 34.13
N SER A 165 -2.62 -46.02 33.68
CA SER A 165 -3.58 -46.78 34.49
C SER A 165 -2.93 -48.06 34.95
N ASN A 166 -3.08 -48.33 36.21
CA ASN A 166 -2.90 -49.64 36.82
C ASN A 166 -3.91 -50.67 36.35
#